data_e9652e35c59910d58ac8801817d73440
#
_entry.id   e9652e35c59910d58ac8801817d73440
#
_cell.length_a   1.000
_cell.length_b   1.000
_cell.length_c   1.000
_cell.angle_alpha   90.00
_cell.angle_beta   90.00
_cell.angle_gamma   90.00
#
_symmetry.space_group_name_H-M   'P 1'
#
loop_
_entity.id
_entity.type
_entity.pdbx_description
1 polymer ?
#
loop_
_entity_poly.entity_id
_entity_poly.type
_entity_poly.pdbx_seq_one_letter_code
_entity_poly.pdbx_strand_id
1 'polypeptide(L)'
;MMIMLPMKSTVAAAALVAATAVTASAAIGPVSNPRVLLHYNLTAGEQPENVALEPDGDLDVTLSRAGQVERVTRTGQRQLLATLPAPSDGGAQTPVLGYSLATGLVRTADGTLYVGYAAGHDELTGIWRIRPGGTPTRIAALTAASFPNGMALDERTGNLYIADSTRETIWRVPLAGGTPDAWLVGPELKRSNLLGPNGLRIHDGAVWLSNSDQGTLLRVPVDRDGRAGPVQTKATGLTFPDDFAFVGHSEKIIVALNLANEVALVQPNGSHTIVLTGTDGLEGPTAVAIDDGQLYVLSASFVLNEDPNILVADLALGPRSR
;
A
#
# COMPACT_ATOMS: atom_id res chain seq x y z
N MET A 1 -97.37 -23.87 -11.92
CA MET A 1 -96.91 -22.56 -12.49
C MET A 1 -95.51 -22.30 -11.96
N MET A 2 -94.56 -22.72 -12.70
CA MET A 2 -93.08 -22.71 -12.30
C MET A 2 -92.44 -21.58 -13.03
N ILE A 3 -91.97 -20.60 -12.27
CA ILE A 3 -91.28 -19.39 -12.79
C ILE A 3 -89.81 -19.69 -12.89
N MET A 4 -89.22 -19.76 -14.10
CA MET A 4 -87.81 -19.83 -14.36
C MET A 4 -87.18 -18.40 -14.30
N LEU A 5 -86.18 -18.22 -13.42
CA LEU A 5 -85.34 -17.03 -13.40
C LEU A 5 -84.09 -17.27 -14.30
N PRO A 6 -83.64 -16.26 -15.03
CA PRO A 6 -82.42 -16.38 -15.88
C PRO A 6 -81.14 -16.25 -15.09
N MET A 7 -80.19 -17.20 -15.37
CA MET A 7 -78.79 -17.14 -14.92
C MET A 7 -78.07 -16.03 -15.66
N LYS A 8 -77.47 -15.09 -14.93
CA LYS A 8 -76.51 -14.13 -15.46
C LYS A 8 -75.10 -14.73 -15.45
N SER A 9 -74.52 -14.91 -16.63
CA SER A 9 -73.09 -15.33 -16.78
C SER A 9 -72.20 -14.12 -16.57
N THR A 10 -71.39 -14.15 -15.52
CA THR A 10 -70.31 -13.21 -15.29
C THR A 10 -69.02 -13.71 -15.96
N VAL A 11 -68.56 -12.99 -17.00
CA VAL A 11 -67.23 -13.22 -17.64
C VAL A 11 -66.21 -12.49 -16.80
N ALA A 12 -65.30 -13.25 -16.14
CA ALA A 12 -64.15 -12.69 -15.45
C ALA A 12 -63.04 -12.45 -16.46
N ALA A 13 -62.65 -11.18 -16.69
CA ALA A 13 -61.48 -10.83 -17.45
C ALA A 13 -60.23 -10.97 -16.58
N ALA A 14 -59.36 -11.93 -16.89
CA ALA A 14 -58.05 -12.06 -16.27
C ALA A 14 -57.07 -11.02 -16.90
N ALA A 15 -56.66 -10.02 -16.09
CA ALA A 15 -55.61 -9.11 -16.47
C ALA A 15 -54.25 -9.78 -16.28
N LEU A 16 -53.53 -10.04 -17.38
CA LEU A 16 -52.16 -10.55 -17.36
C LEU A 16 -51.21 -9.38 -17.06
N VAL A 17 -50.72 -9.28 -15.80
CA VAL A 17 -49.65 -8.32 -15.46
C VAL A 17 -48.31 -8.94 -15.91
N ALA A 18 -47.76 -8.44 -17.02
CA ALA A 18 -46.40 -8.76 -17.42
C ALA A 18 -45.41 -8.04 -16.49
N ALA A 19 -44.78 -8.79 -15.59
CA ALA A 19 -43.69 -8.31 -14.78
C ALA A 19 -42.44 -8.23 -15.68
N THR A 20 -42.05 -7.04 -16.10
CA THR A 20 -40.74 -6.77 -16.71
C THR A 20 -39.70 -6.89 -15.61
N ALA A 21 -38.93 -7.98 -15.60
CA ALA A 21 -37.72 -8.10 -14.79
C ALA A 21 -36.68 -7.10 -15.31
N VAL A 22 -36.55 -5.98 -14.62
CA VAL A 22 -35.41 -5.09 -14.80
C VAL A 22 -34.21 -5.83 -14.20
N THR A 23 -33.40 -6.48 -15.04
CA THR A 23 -32.08 -6.95 -14.64
C THR A 23 -31.23 -5.72 -14.36
N ALA A 24 -31.09 -5.37 -13.08
CA ALA A 24 -30.07 -4.42 -12.66
C ALA A 24 -28.72 -4.99 -13.06
N SER A 25 -28.10 -4.44 -14.10
CA SER A 25 -26.68 -4.68 -14.37
C SER A 25 -25.94 -4.17 -13.15
N ALA A 26 -25.36 -5.05 -12.35
CA ALA A 26 -24.47 -4.65 -11.29
C ALA A 26 -23.39 -3.79 -11.92
N ALA A 27 -23.26 -2.53 -11.51
CA ALA A 27 -22.17 -1.68 -11.94
C ALA A 27 -20.88 -2.42 -11.57
N ILE A 28 -20.08 -2.79 -12.58
CA ILE A 28 -18.76 -3.38 -12.35
C ILE A 28 -17.99 -2.34 -11.53
N GLY A 29 -17.56 -2.69 -10.34
CA GLY A 29 -16.74 -1.82 -9.49
C GLY A 29 -15.43 -1.45 -10.21
N PRO A 30 -14.70 -0.44 -9.70
CA PRO A 30 -13.44 -0.02 -10.29
C PRO A 30 -12.37 -1.13 -10.22
N VAL A 31 -12.54 -2.13 -9.36
CA VAL A 31 -11.67 -3.31 -9.21
C VAL A 31 -12.52 -4.56 -9.44
N SER A 32 -11.97 -5.53 -10.19
CA SER A 32 -12.65 -6.78 -10.53
C SER A 32 -11.66 -7.94 -10.68
N ASN A 33 -12.19 -9.18 -10.73
CA ASN A 33 -11.43 -10.41 -10.93
C ASN A 33 -10.23 -10.58 -9.94
N PRO A 34 -10.41 -10.39 -8.62
CA PRO A 34 -9.33 -10.62 -7.66
C PRO A 34 -8.92 -12.09 -7.65
N ARG A 35 -7.61 -12.33 -7.59
CA ARG A 35 -7.04 -13.67 -7.43
C ARG A 35 -5.68 -13.58 -6.74
N VAL A 36 -5.35 -14.57 -5.91
CA VAL A 36 -4.01 -14.68 -5.33
C VAL A 36 -3.04 -15.11 -6.44
N LEU A 37 -1.99 -14.32 -6.64
CA LEU A 37 -0.90 -14.59 -7.57
C LEU A 37 0.13 -15.53 -6.95
N LEU A 38 0.45 -15.32 -5.66
CA LEU A 38 1.52 -16.00 -4.94
C LEU A 38 1.21 -16.07 -3.45
N HIS A 39 1.38 -17.24 -2.85
CA HIS A 39 1.36 -17.46 -1.40
C HIS A 39 2.79 -17.51 -0.84
N TYR A 40 2.98 -17.03 0.37
CA TYR A 40 4.26 -16.99 1.05
C TYR A 40 4.30 -17.87 2.29
N ASN A 41 5.50 -18.21 2.72
CA ASN A 41 5.72 -19.04 3.91
C ASN A 41 5.86 -18.15 5.16
N LEU A 42 4.79 -18.03 5.93
CA LEU A 42 4.78 -17.25 7.17
C LEU A 42 5.85 -17.71 8.17
N THR A 43 6.06 -19.03 8.30
CA THR A 43 7.04 -19.57 9.28
C THR A 43 8.48 -19.28 8.88
N ALA A 44 8.75 -19.02 7.61
CA ALA A 44 10.04 -18.54 7.11
C ALA A 44 10.20 -17.01 7.23
N GLY A 45 9.19 -16.30 7.75
CA GLY A 45 9.18 -14.83 7.84
C GLY A 45 8.96 -14.16 6.49
N GLU A 46 8.46 -14.87 5.49
CA GLU A 46 8.17 -14.35 4.17
C GLU A 46 6.85 -13.56 4.22
N GLN A 47 6.93 -12.32 4.68
CA GLN A 47 5.82 -11.39 4.84
C GLN A 47 6.03 -10.21 3.87
N PRO A 48 5.33 -10.19 2.71
CA PRO A 48 5.52 -9.13 1.70
C PRO A 48 5.03 -7.80 2.26
N GLU A 49 5.91 -6.79 2.30
CA GLU A 49 5.65 -5.52 2.97
C GLU A 49 5.54 -4.35 2.00
N ASN A 50 6.49 -4.19 1.10
CA ASN A 50 6.49 -3.09 0.16
C ASN A 50 6.91 -3.54 -1.24
N VAL A 51 6.59 -2.73 -2.25
CA VAL A 51 6.76 -3.08 -3.66
C VAL A 51 7.27 -1.91 -4.49
N ALA A 52 8.19 -2.23 -5.41
CA ALA A 52 8.60 -1.35 -6.50
C ALA A 52 8.39 -2.07 -7.83
N LEU A 53 7.94 -1.33 -8.85
CA LEU A 53 7.71 -1.88 -10.18
C LEU A 53 8.99 -1.89 -11.02
N GLU A 54 9.23 -2.99 -11.72
CA GLU A 54 10.21 -3.10 -12.79
C GLU A 54 9.65 -2.55 -14.11
N PRO A 55 10.49 -2.10 -15.04
CA PRO A 55 10.03 -1.58 -16.34
C PRO A 55 9.25 -2.57 -17.20
N ASP A 56 9.43 -3.88 -16.98
CA ASP A 56 8.71 -4.97 -17.64
C ASP A 56 7.44 -5.39 -16.90
N GLY A 57 7.18 -4.77 -15.74
CA GLY A 57 6.02 -4.99 -14.89
C GLY A 57 6.19 -6.12 -13.90
N ASP A 58 7.40 -6.68 -13.74
CA ASP A 58 7.72 -7.51 -12.59
C ASP A 58 7.75 -6.67 -11.32
N LEU A 59 7.69 -7.31 -10.16
CA LEU A 59 7.63 -6.67 -8.85
C LEU A 59 8.91 -6.95 -8.08
N ASP A 60 9.62 -5.91 -7.63
CA ASP A 60 10.59 -6.07 -6.56
C ASP A 60 9.85 -5.91 -5.22
N VAL A 61 10.03 -6.85 -4.30
CA VAL A 61 9.24 -6.98 -3.06
C VAL A 61 10.15 -7.14 -1.86
N THR A 62 9.89 -6.40 -0.77
CA THR A 62 10.51 -6.68 0.53
C THR A 62 9.76 -7.78 1.25
N LEU A 63 10.48 -8.79 1.73
CA LEU A 63 9.99 -9.81 2.65
C LEU A 63 10.40 -9.41 4.06
N SER A 64 9.47 -8.84 4.76
CA SER A 64 9.68 -8.04 5.95
C SER A 64 10.52 -8.75 7.02
N ARG A 65 9.99 -9.80 7.64
CA ARG A 65 10.64 -10.50 8.74
C ARG A 65 11.82 -11.38 8.29
N ALA A 66 11.81 -11.85 7.05
CA ALA A 66 12.93 -12.57 6.46
C ALA A 66 14.14 -11.65 6.19
N GLY A 67 13.93 -10.31 6.19
CA GLY A 67 14.97 -9.34 5.85
C GLY A 67 15.48 -9.49 4.42
N GLN A 68 14.63 -9.90 3.49
CA GLN A 68 14.96 -10.20 2.11
C GLN A 68 14.31 -9.23 1.13
N VAL A 69 14.90 -9.13 -0.04
CA VAL A 69 14.30 -8.50 -1.21
C VAL A 69 14.33 -9.51 -2.34
N GLU A 70 13.21 -9.67 -3.01
CA GLU A 70 13.09 -10.57 -4.14
C GLU A 70 12.39 -9.91 -5.31
N ARG A 71 12.56 -10.48 -6.49
CA ARG A 71 11.77 -10.20 -7.69
C ARG A 71 10.70 -11.26 -7.85
N VAL A 72 9.49 -10.81 -8.15
CA VAL A 72 8.35 -11.66 -8.48
C VAL A 72 7.88 -11.30 -9.87
N THR A 73 7.88 -12.27 -10.79
CA THR A 73 7.37 -12.05 -12.15
C THR A 73 5.85 -11.90 -12.13
N ARG A 74 5.29 -11.34 -13.21
CA ARG A 74 3.82 -11.27 -13.43
C ARG A 74 3.11 -12.64 -13.38
N THR A 75 3.87 -13.74 -13.47
CA THR A 75 3.37 -15.12 -13.36
C THR A 75 3.64 -15.77 -12.01
N GLY A 76 4.17 -15.03 -11.04
CA GLY A 76 4.43 -15.50 -9.67
C GLY A 76 5.74 -16.27 -9.49
N GLN A 77 6.67 -16.25 -10.48
CA GLN A 77 8.01 -16.82 -10.27
C GLN A 77 8.85 -15.90 -9.40
N ARG A 78 9.63 -16.47 -8.48
CA ARG A 78 10.40 -15.75 -7.46
C ARG A 78 11.89 -15.84 -7.73
N GLN A 79 12.61 -14.73 -7.51
CA GLN A 79 14.08 -14.66 -7.53
C GLN A 79 14.57 -13.84 -6.34
N LEU A 80 15.32 -14.43 -5.44
CA LEU A 80 15.99 -13.70 -4.35
C LEU A 80 17.04 -12.75 -4.92
N LEU A 81 16.93 -11.46 -4.59
CA LEU A 81 17.87 -10.42 -5.01
C LEU A 81 18.91 -10.13 -3.93
N ALA A 82 18.48 -10.06 -2.66
CA ALA A 82 19.38 -9.77 -1.55
C ALA A 82 18.80 -10.23 -0.20
N THR A 83 19.70 -10.38 0.77
CA THR A 83 19.35 -10.56 2.20
C THR A 83 20.09 -9.50 3.02
N LEU A 84 19.38 -8.76 3.87
CA LEU A 84 19.95 -7.78 4.79
C LEU A 84 20.64 -8.50 5.98
N PRO A 85 21.66 -7.86 6.59
CA PRO A 85 22.30 -8.43 7.77
C PRO A 85 21.31 -8.60 8.93
N ALA A 86 21.21 -9.80 9.48
CA ALA A 86 20.33 -10.08 10.60
C ALA A 86 20.98 -9.63 11.93
N PRO A 87 20.24 -8.93 12.82
CA PRO A 87 20.73 -8.68 14.18
C PRO A 87 20.82 -9.97 14.97
N SER A 88 21.82 -10.07 15.86
CA SER A 88 22.13 -11.30 16.62
C SER A 88 21.02 -11.72 17.59
N ASP A 89 20.18 -10.76 18.02
CA ASP A 89 19.03 -10.97 18.90
C ASP A 89 17.67 -11.05 18.13
N GLY A 90 17.73 -11.15 16.80
CA GLY A 90 16.55 -11.13 15.94
C GLY A 90 15.84 -9.78 15.87
N GLY A 91 16.46 -8.71 16.37
CA GLY A 91 15.87 -7.36 16.42
C GLY A 91 14.91 -7.17 17.59
N ALA A 92 15.17 -7.81 18.73
CA ALA A 92 14.30 -7.75 19.91
C ALA A 92 14.05 -6.32 20.43
N GLN A 93 14.92 -5.36 20.10
CA GLN A 93 14.78 -3.96 20.45
C GLN A 93 14.06 -3.12 19.37
N THR A 94 13.62 -3.73 18.27
CA THR A 94 12.86 -3.01 17.24
C THR A 94 11.54 -2.51 17.83
N PRO A 95 11.26 -1.21 17.72
CA PRO A 95 10.03 -0.63 18.26
C PRO A 95 8.78 -1.35 17.75
N VAL A 96 7.74 -1.38 18.57
CA VAL A 96 6.40 -1.93 18.28
C VAL A 96 6.37 -3.44 18.11
N LEU A 97 7.22 -4.01 17.26
CA LEU A 97 7.11 -5.41 16.82
C LEU A 97 8.09 -6.36 17.49
N GLY A 98 9.27 -5.87 17.98
CA GLY A 98 10.26 -6.69 18.68
C GLY A 98 10.97 -7.72 17.81
N TYR A 99 11.06 -7.47 16.51
CA TYR A 99 11.86 -8.21 15.54
C TYR A 99 12.25 -7.32 14.36
N SER A 100 13.33 -7.65 13.66
CA SER A 100 13.82 -6.84 12.53
C SER A 100 12.93 -6.98 11.30
N LEU A 101 12.79 -5.88 10.55
CA LEU A 101 11.93 -5.80 9.35
C LEU A 101 12.61 -5.03 8.22
N ALA A 102 12.64 -5.64 7.03
CA ALA A 102 12.77 -4.91 5.78
C ALA A 102 11.40 -4.29 5.44
N THR A 103 11.36 -2.99 5.16
CA THR A 103 10.13 -2.22 5.01
C THR A 103 10.08 -1.55 3.64
N GLY A 104 10.01 -0.22 3.57
CA GLY A 104 9.87 0.55 2.35
C GLY A 104 10.90 0.19 1.28
N LEU A 105 10.49 0.27 0.02
CA LEU A 105 11.30 -0.09 -1.14
C LEU A 105 11.21 0.98 -2.22
N VAL A 106 12.35 1.42 -2.71
CA VAL A 106 12.46 2.32 -3.87
C VAL A 106 13.43 1.72 -4.87
N ARG A 107 13.07 1.79 -6.15
CA ARG A 107 13.90 1.39 -7.28
C ARG A 107 14.27 2.59 -8.13
N THR A 108 15.54 2.69 -8.53
CA THR A 108 16.02 3.67 -9.49
C THR A 108 16.10 3.09 -10.91
N ALA A 109 16.16 3.96 -11.91
CA ALA A 109 16.17 3.56 -13.33
C ALA A 109 17.31 2.58 -13.70
N ASP A 110 18.43 2.62 -12.99
CA ASP A 110 19.57 1.72 -13.18
C ASP A 110 19.40 0.35 -12.48
N GLY A 111 18.24 0.11 -11.84
CA GLY A 111 17.94 -1.12 -11.12
C GLY A 111 18.49 -1.17 -9.69
N THR A 112 19.07 -0.09 -9.19
CA THR A 112 19.48 -0.01 -7.78
C THR A 112 18.25 0.08 -6.89
N LEU A 113 18.21 -0.74 -5.81
CA LEU A 113 17.17 -0.75 -4.82
C LEU A 113 17.62 -0.04 -3.54
N TYR A 114 16.69 0.66 -2.91
CA TYR A 114 16.86 1.28 -1.60
C TYR A 114 15.79 0.73 -0.66
N VAL A 115 16.23 0.25 0.51
CA VAL A 115 15.38 -0.49 1.46
C VAL A 115 15.43 0.18 2.83
N GLY A 116 14.29 0.44 3.43
CA GLY A 116 14.16 0.76 4.84
C GLY A 116 14.39 -0.49 5.70
N TYR A 117 15.18 -0.36 6.75
CA TYR A 117 15.44 -1.47 7.67
C TYR A 117 15.30 -1.03 9.13
N ALA A 118 14.26 -1.54 9.80
CA ALA A 118 14.05 -1.40 11.23
C ALA A 118 14.65 -2.64 11.90
N ALA A 119 15.80 -2.50 12.55
CA ALA A 119 16.55 -3.62 13.09
C ALA A 119 16.72 -3.61 14.61
N GLY A 120 16.26 -2.52 15.29
CA GLY A 120 16.44 -2.37 16.74
C GLY A 120 17.89 -2.17 17.20
N HIS A 121 18.80 -1.90 16.28
CA HIS A 121 20.23 -1.70 16.53
C HIS A 121 20.75 -0.51 15.73
N ASP A 122 21.54 0.35 16.35
CA ASP A 122 22.10 1.55 15.71
C ASP A 122 23.01 1.22 14.50
N GLU A 123 23.68 0.05 14.55
CA GLU A 123 24.57 -0.40 13.48
C GLU A 123 23.83 -0.91 12.24
N LEU A 124 22.57 -1.31 12.38
CA LEU A 124 21.77 -1.92 11.30
C LEU A 124 20.59 -1.08 10.86
N THR A 125 19.94 -0.36 11.79
CA THR A 125 18.75 0.43 11.47
C THR A 125 19.10 1.58 10.54
N GLY A 126 18.32 1.75 9.46
CA GLY A 126 18.55 2.84 8.49
C GLY A 126 18.16 2.44 7.08
N ILE A 127 18.81 3.12 6.10
CA ILE A 127 18.55 2.95 4.68
C ILE A 127 19.68 2.17 4.04
N TRP A 128 19.31 1.09 3.36
CA TRP A 128 20.24 0.17 2.69
C TRP A 128 20.09 0.28 1.19
N ARG A 129 21.21 0.24 0.48
CA ARG A 129 21.29 0.23 -0.98
C ARG A 129 21.74 -1.12 -1.48
N ILE A 130 21.07 -1.65 -2.50
CA ILE A 130 21.37 -2.90 -3.19
C ILE A 130 21.54 -2.59 -4.67
N ARG A 131 22.75 -2.66 -5.19
CA ARG A 131 23.00 -2.57 -6.63
C ARG A 131 22.69 -3.90 -7.30
N PRO A 132 22.35 -3.93 -8.59
CA PRO A 132 22.16 -5.19 -9.32
C PRO A 132 23.33 -6.15 -9.12
N GLY A 133 23.05 -7.35 -8.59
CA GLY A 133 24.06 -8.37 -8.28
C GLY A 133 25.03 -8.02 -7.14
N GLY A 134 24.82 -6.88 -6.44
CA GLY A 134 25.70 -6.43 -5.35
C GLY A 134 25.20 -6.84 -3.96
N THR A 135 26.10 -6.69 -2.97
CA THR A 135 25.74 -6.86 -1.56
C THR A 135 25.09 -5.62 -0.99
N PRO A 136 24.12 -5.75 -0.05
CA PRO A 136 23.53 -4.62 0.63
C PRO A 136 24.56 -3.76 1.35
N THR A 137 24.43 -2.45 1.25
CA THR A 137 25.30 -1.46 1.90
C THR A 137 24.45 -0.39 2.56
N ARG A 138 24.61 -0.16 3.87
CA ARG A 138 23.91 0.91 4.56
C ARG A 138 24.46 2.27 4.13
N ILE A 139 23.59 3.12 3.61
CA ILE A 139 23.95 4.46 3.09
C ILE A 139 23.57 5.59 4.05
N ALA A 140 22.60 5.35 4.95
CA ALA A 140 22.19 6.32 5.96
C ALA A 140 21.82 5.58 7.25
N ALA A 141 22.39 6.03 8.36
CA ALA A 141 22.13 5.46 9.68
C ALA A 141 20.92 6.15 10.32
N LEU A 142 20.03 5.37 10.91
CA LEU A 142 19.03 5.81 11.85
C LEU A 142 19.28 5.13 13.20
N THR A 143 18.62 5.60 14.26
CA THR A 143 18.78 5.04 15.61
C THR A 143 17.99 3.73 15.76
N ALA A 144 18.35 2.90 16.73
CA ALA A 144 17.61 1.70 17.11
C ALA A 144 16.12 1.96 17.41
N ALA A 145 15.79 3.18 17.88
CA ALA A 145 14.42 3.61 18.17
C ALA A 145 13.63 4.04 16.92
N SER A 146 14.24 4.07 15.74
CA SER A 146 13.59 4.41 14.47
C SER A 146 12.89 3.18 13.88
N PHE A 147 11.76 3.49 13.21
CA PHE A 147 11.05 2.52 12.38
C PHE A 147 10.89 3.11 10.98
N PRO A 148 11.97 3.11 10.15
CA PRO A 148 11.85 3.53 8.77
C PRO A 148 10.83 2.62 8.08
N ASN A 149 9.81 3.22 7.46
CA ASN A 149 8.72 2.52 6.82
C ASN A 149 8.63 2.92 5.34
N GLY A 150 7.54 3.49 4.87
CA GLY A 150 7.40 3.90 3.47
C GLY A 150 8.48 4.87 3.01
N MET A 151 8.89 4.74 1.76
CA MET A 151 9.93 5.57 1.14
C MET A 151 9.52 6.00 -0.26
N ALA A 152 9.98 7.18 -0.68
CA ALA A 152 9.85 7.65 -2.05
C ALA A 152 11.07 8.44 -2.50
N LEU A 153 11.35 8.39 -3.81
CA LEU A 153 12.41 9.13 -4.45
C LEU A 153 11.84 10.37 -5.16
N ASP A 154 12.36 11.53 -4.84
CA ASP A 154 12.24 12.70 -5.72
C ASP A 154 13.38 12.67 -6.73
N GLU A 155 13.11 12.15 -7.92
CA GLU A 155 14.12 12.03 -8.99
C GLU A 155 14.67 13.39 -9.43
N ARG A 156 13.90 14.47 -9.30
CA ARG A 156 14.29 15.82 -9.65
C ARG A 156 15.43 16.33 -8.75
N THR A 157 15.43 15.95 -7.48
CA THR A 157 16.44 16.39 -6.49
C THR A 157 17.45 15.31 -6.13
N GLY A 158 17.16 14.05 -6.47
CA GLY A 158 17.96 12.89 -6.07
C GLY A 158 17.91 12.63 -4.56
N ASN A 159 16.79 12.98 -3.91
CA ASN A 159 16.58 12.74 -2.50
C ASN A 159 15.54 11.65 -2.26
N LEU A 160 15.85 10.77 -1.31
CA LEU A 160 14.88 9.86 -0.68
C LEU A 160 14.17 10.57 0.45
N TYR A 161 12.86 10.41 0.53
CA TYR A 161 12.06 10.74 1.70
C TYR A 161 11.64 9.44 2.37
N ILE A 162 11.73 9.39 3.71
CA ILE A 162 11.52 8.18 4.49
C ILE A 162 10.57 8.52 5.65
N ALA A 163 9.45 7.82 5.76
CA ALA A 163 8.56 7.88 6.89
C ALA A 163 9.16 7.10 8.07
N ASP A 164 9.37 7.74 9.20
CA ASP A 164 9.75 7.07 10.43
C ASP A 164 8.54 7.00 11.36
N SER A 165 7.92 5.84 11.41
CA SER A 165 6.63 5.62 12.06
C SER A 165 6.68 5.82 13.57
N THR A 166 7.84 5.64 14.21
CA THR A 166 7.99 5.75 15.66
C THR A 166 8.66 7.05 16.11
N ARG A 167 9.48 7.68 15.22
CA ARG A 167 10.06 8.99 15.47
C ARG A 167 9.16 10.12 14.99
N GLU A 168 8.02 9.80 14.35
CA GLU A 168 7.03 10.80 13.92
C GLU A 168 7.67 11.88 13.03
N THR A 169 8.54 11.43 12.11
CA THR A 169 9.42 12.29 11.33
C THR A 169 9.46 11.79 9.88
N ILE A 170 9.46 12.70 8.92
CA ILE A 170 9.88 12.39 7.57
C ILE A 170 11.35 12.79 7.43
N TRP A 171 12.21 11.79 7.25
CA TRP A 171 13.62 12.00 6.96
C TRP A 171 13.83 12.26 5.49
N ARG A 172 14.85 13.06 5.17
CA ARG A 172 15.37 13.25 3.81
C ARG A 172 16.82 12.81 3.77
N VAL A 173 17.16 12.00 2.75
CA VAL A 173 18.51 11.43 2.56
C VAL A 173 18.88 11.53 1.07
N PRO A 174 20.05 12.06 0.70
CA PRO A 174 20.53 11.97 -0.69
C PRO A 174 20.71 10.53 -1.15
N LEU A 175 20.47 10.20 -2.42
CA LEU A 175 20.73 8.87 -2.98
C LEU A 175 22.17 8.39 -2.78
N ALA A 176 23.13 9.34 -2.73
CA ALA A 176 24.52 9.02 -2.43
C ALA A 176 24.72 8.51 -0.99
N GLY A 177 23.78 8.77 -0.11
CA GLY A 177 23.85 8.50 1.32
C GLY A 177 24.32 9.73 2.12
N GLY A 178 24.40 9.56 3.43
CA GLY A 178 24.84 10.59 4.37
C GLY A 178 23.96 10.68 5.61
N THR A 179 24.08 11.79 6.35
CA THR A 179 23.29 12.05 7.55
C THR A 179 21.85 12.37 7.17
N PRO A 180 20.84 11.65 7.72
CA PRO A 180 19.43 11.99 7.52
C PRO A 180 19.12 13.40 8.06
N ASP A 181 18.36 14.16 7.28
CA ASP A 181 17.83 15.48 7.65
C ASP A 181 16.34 15.32 8.03
N ALA A 182 15.96 15.86 9.19
CA ALA A 182 14.55 15.88 9.61
C ALA A 182 13.77 16.89 8.75
N TRP A 183 13.29 16.46 7.60
CA TRP A 183 12.62 17.31 6.63
C TRP A 183 11.25 17.81 7.08
N LEU A 184 10.48 16.95 7.77
CA LEU A 184 9.17 17.32 8.33
C LEU A 184 8.98 16.68 9.70
N VAL A 185 8.54 17.49 10.65
CA VAL A 185 8.05 17.11 11.98
C VAL A 185 6.83 17.96 12.28
N GLY A 186 5.78 17.38 12.83
CA GLY A 186 4.56 18.13 13.13
C GLY A 186 3.48 17.28 13.82
N PRO A 187 2.40 17.93 14.28
CA PRO A 187 1.29 17.24 14.94
C PRO A 187 0.58 16.25 14.01
N GLU A 188 0.61 16.49 12.69
CA GLU A 188 -0.01 15.60 11.70
C GLU A 188 0.74 14.26 11.55
N LEU A 189 1.99 14.18 12.05
CA LEU A 189 2.81 12.96 12.04
C LEU A 189 2.72 12.17 13.34
N LYS A 190 2.03 12.70 14.35
CA LYS A 190 1.95 12.05 15.66
C LYS A 190 1.28 10.69 15.55
N ARG A 191 1.82 9.73 16.29
CA ARG A 191 1.16 8.46 16.59
C ARG A 191 0.38 8.57 17.89
N SER A 192 -0.68 7.82 18.01
CA SER A 192 -1.45 7.71 19.26
C SER A 192 -1.26 6.36 19.94
N ASN A 193 -0.85 5.34 19.20
CA ASN A 193 -0.73 3.97 19.70
C ASN A 193 0.44 3.20 19.06
N LEU A 194 0.33 2.87 17.78
CA LEU A 194 1.26 1.97 17.10
C LEU A 194 2.21 2.72 16.17
N LEU A 195 1.72 3.23 15.04
CA LEU A 195 2.51 3.79 13.96
C LEU A 195 1.95 5.16 13.54
N GLY A 196 2.83 6.16 13.40
CA GLY A 196 2.52 7.46 12.83
C GLY A 196 2.60 7.42 11.29
N PRO A 197 3.51 8.23 10.67
CA PRO A 197 3.70 8.24 9.23
C PRO A 197 4.13 6.85 8.74
N ASN A 198 3.52 6.40 7.64
CA ASN A 198 3.72 5.06 7.11
C ASN A 198 4.04 5.09 5.61
N GLY A 199 3.09 4.80 4.70
CA GLY A 199 3.32 4.86 3.26
C GLY A 199 3.72 6.24 2.77
N LEU A 200 4.54 6.32 1.71
CA LEU A 200 5.04 7.58 1.19
C LEU A 200 5.21 7.52 -0.33
N ARG A 201 4.74 8.57 -1.04
CA ARG A 201 4.87 8.73 -2.49
C ARG A 201 5.20 10.16 -2.86
N ILE A 202 5.85 10.35 -4.02
CA ILE A 202 6.00 11.65 -4.66
C ILE A 202 4.96 11.75 -5.78
N HIS A 203 4.14 12.80 -5.75
CA HIS A 203 3.17 13.08 -6.80
C HIS A 203 2.97 14.60 -6.96
N ASP A 204 3.03 15.11 -8.18
CA ASP A 204 2.85 16.52 -8.54
C ASP A 204 3.63 17.50 -7.64
N GLY A 205 4.95 17.23 -7.49
CA GLY A 205 5.86 18.09 -6.73
C GLY A 205 5.59 18.15 -5.23
N ALA A 206 4.90 17.15 -4.69
CA ALA A 206 4.61 17.04 -3.27
C ALA A 206 4.97 15.64 -2.75
N VAL A 207 5.33 15.58 -1.49
CA VAL A 207 5.37 14.35 -0.70
C VAL A 207 3.96 14.05 -0.22
N TRP A 208 3.45 12.88 -0.53
CA TRP A 208 2.21 12.35 0.00
C TRP A 208 2.51 11.23 0.97
N LEU A 209 1.78 11.15 2.06
CA LEU A 209 1.99 10.13 3.08
C LEU A 209 0.69 9.73 3.77
N SER A 210 0.66 8.50 4.27
CA SER A 210 -0.34 8.03 5.22
C SER A 210 0.12 8.26 6.66
N ASN A 211 -0.82 8.46 7.58
CA ASN A 211 -0.59 8.29 9.00
C ASN A 211 -1.54 7.20 9.51
N SER A 212 -0.99 6.08 9.95
CA SER A 212 -1.75 4.88 10.27
C SER A 212 -2.68 5.11 11.47
N ASP A 213 -2.14 5.62 12.58
CA ASP A 213 -2.92 5.84 13.81
C ASP A 213 -3.96 6.95 13.66
N GLN A 214 -3.65 8.02 12.90
CA GLN A 214 -4.59 9.12 12.68
C GLN A 214 -5.61 8.82 11.57
N GLY A 215 -5.40 7.77 10.79
CA GLY A 215 -6.30 7.39 9.70
C GLY A 215 -6.38 8.44 8.59
N THR A 216 -5.24 9.06 8.23
CA THR A 216 -5.21 10.18 7.29
C THR A 216 -4.30 9.93 6.10
N LEU A 217 -4.63 10.57 4.97
CA LEU A 217 -3.69 10.84 3.88
C LEU A 217 -3.35 12.33 3.87
N LEU A 218 -2.06 12.62 3.82
CA LEU A 218 -1.50 13.96 3.89
C LEU A 218 -0.74 14.29 2.61
N ARG A 219 -0.75 15.57 2.22
CA ARG A 219 0.04 16.12 1.12
C ARG A 219 0.90 17.27 1.61
N VAL A 220 2.19 17.25 1.30
CA VAL A 220 3.16 18.26 1.70
C VAL A 220 3.90 18.76 0.46
N PRO A 221 3.60 19.97 -0.05
CA PRO A 221 4.32 20.54 -1.16
C PRO A 221 5.82 20.64 -0.87
N VAL A 222 6.65 20.33 -1.86
CA VAL A 222 8.10 20.57 -1.80
C VAL A 222 8.37 21.91 -2.50
N ASP A 223 8.88 22.91 -1.78
CA ASP A 223 9.20 24.21 -2.35
C ASP A 223 10.44 24.15 -3.27
N ARG A 224 10.78 25.28 -3.88
CA ARG A 224 11.92 25.35 -4.80
C ARG A 224 13.28 25.11 -4.12
N ASP A 225 13.36 25.38 -2.81
CA ASP A 225 14.55 25.15 -2.00
C ASP A 225 14.57 23.73 -1.39
N GLY A 226 13.57 22.89 -1.71
CA GLY A 226 13.44 21.52 -1.20
C GLY A 226 12.89 21.45 0.24
N ARG A 227 12.31 22.54 0.76
CA ARG A 227 11.72 22.57 2.10
C ARG A 227 10.26 22.08 2.06
N ALA A 228 9.79 21.63 3.21
CA ALA A 228 8.39 21.26 3.40
C ALA A 228 7.50 22.51 3.41
N GLY A 229 6.49 22.52 2.56
CA GLY A 229 5.40 23.48 2.60
C GLY A 229 4.36 23.11 3.67
N PRO A 230 3.24 23.82 3.73
CA PRO A 230 2.18 23.52 4.71
C PRO A 230 1.57 22.13 4.45
N VAL A 231 1.37 21.38 5.54
CA VAL A 231 0.71 20.07 5.49
C VAL A 231 -0.77 20.25 5.16
N GLN A 232 -1.27 19.45 4.22
CA GLN A 232 -2.65 19.45 3.76
C GLN A 232 -3.25 18.06 4.03
N THR A 233 -4.34 17.98 4.77
CA THR A 233 -5.09 16.74 4.94
C THR A 233 -5.96 16.51 3.69
N LYS A 234 -5.78 15.38 3.02
CA LYS A 234 -6.48 15.02 1.79
C LYS A 234 -7.60 14.00 2.02
N ALA A 235 -7.45 13.12 3.00
CA ALA A 235 -8.49 12.19 3.44
C ALA A 235 -8.38 11.91 4.93
N THR A 236 -9.49 11.52 5.55
CA THR A 236 -9.61 11.13 6.96
C THR A 236 -10.53 9.92 7.10
N GLY A 237 -10.55 9.31 8.29
CA GLY A 237 -11.43 8.19 8.60
C GLY A 237 -11.03 6.87 7.94
N LEU A 238 -9.77 6.76 7.49
CA LEU A 238 -9.18 5.52 6.98
C LEU A 238 -8.73 4.65 8.17
N THR A 239 -9.09 3.36 8.15
CA THR A 239 -8.72 2.47 9.26
C THR A 239 -7.32 1.95 9.05
N PHE A 240 -6.35 2.54 9.75
CA PHE A 240 -4.94 2.16 9.74
C PHE A 240 -4.37 2.07 8.31
N PRO A 241 -4.38 3.20 7.55
CA PRO A 241 -3.83 3.23 6.20
C PRO A 241 -2.32 2.92 6.24
N ASP A 242 -1.91 2.00 5.41
CA ASP A 242 -0.53 1.58 5.21
C ASP A 242 0.03 2.26 3.97
N ASP A 243 0.46 1.54 2.94
CA ASP A 243 0.95 2.16 1.73
C ASP A 243 -0.16 2.34 0.68
N PHE A 244 0.12 3.12 -0.36
CA PHE A 244 -0.86 3.52 -1.36
C PHE A 244 -0.23 3.78 -2.73
N ALA A 245 -1.05 3.79 -3.77
CA ALA A 245 -0.65 4.12 -5.14
C ALA A 245 -1.64 5.08 -5.80
N PHE A 246 -1.14 5.98 -6.66
CA PHE A 246 -1.98 6.85 -7.46
C PHE A 246 -2.53 6.13 -8.69
N VAL A 247 -3.79 6.41 -9.03
CA VAL A 247 -4.42 5.89 -10.24
C VAL A 247 -4.04 6.78 -11.42
N GLY A 248 -3.03 6.39 -12.17
CA GLY A 248 -2.47 7.17 -13.28
C GLY A 248 -1.92 8.52 -12.81
N HIS A 249 -2.22 9.58 -13.57
CA HIS A 249 -1.80 10.96 -13.23
C HIS A 249 -2.83 11.72 -12.39
N SER A 250 -3.89 11.05 -11.90
CA SER A 250 -4.92 11.71 -11.09
C SER A 250 -4.57 11.70 -9.60
N GLU A 251 -5.26 12.52 -8.81
CA GLU A 251 -5.21 12.44 -7.34
C GLU A 251 -6.13 11.34 -6.77
N LYS A 252 -6.63 10.39 -7.58
CA LYS A 252 -7.28 9.17 -7.06
C LYS A 252 -6.23 8.24 -6.52
N ILE A 253 -6.49 7.66 -5.36
CA ILE A 253 -5.53 6.82 -4.64
C ILE A 253 -6.18 5.47 -4.31
N ILE A 254 -5.48 4.38 -4.57
CA ILE A 254 -5.76 3.08 -3.96
C ILE A 254 -4.89 2.98 -2.70
N VAL A 255 -5.49 2.65 -1.56
CA VAL A 255 -4.80 2.56 -0.27
C VAL A 255 -5.06 1.23 0.42
N ALA A 256 -4.02 0.60 0.93
CA ALA A 256 -4.09 -0.57 1.80
C ALA A 256 -4.53 -0.13 3.21
N LEU A 257 -5.58 -0.76 3.76
CA LEU A 257 -6.09 -0.55 5.11
C LEU A 257 -5.78 -1.80 5.95
N ASN A 258 -4.56 -1.83 6.51
CA ASN A 258 -3.96 -3.04 7.08
C ASN A 258 -4.84 -3.70 8.15
N LEU A 259 -5.20 -2.97 9.23
CA LEU A 259 -5.99 -3.53 10.33
C LEU A 259 -7.45 -3.78 9.99
N ALA A 260 -7.99 -3.12 8.95
CA ALA A 260 -9.33 -3.40 8.45
C ALA A 260 -9.39 -4.63 7.55
N ASN A 261 -8.25 -5.12 7.07
CA ASN A 261 -8.15 -6.13 6.02
C ASN A 261 -8.92 -5.75 4.75
N GLU A 262 -8.73 -4.51 4.30
CA GLU A 262 -9.45 -3.90 3.19
C GLU A 262 -8.51 -3.11 2.27
N VAL A 263 -8.96 -2.85 1.05
CA VAL A 263 -8.36 -1.86 0.15
C VAL A 263 -9.43 -0.85 -0.23
N ALA A 264 -9.09 0.43 -0.15
CA ALA A 264 -10.01 1.52 -0.49
C ALA A 264 -9.55 2.32 -1.72
N LEU A 265 -10.52 2.81 -2.49
CA LEU A 265 -10.33 3.86 -3.49
C LEU A 265 -10.72 5.20 -2.85
N VAL A 266 -9.75 6.10 -2.75
CA VAL A 266 -9.92 7.47 -2.25
C VAL A 266 -10.05 8.43 -3.43
N GLN A 267 -11.07 9.29 -3.42
CA GLN A 267 -11.32 10.32 -4.42
C GLN A 267 -10.55 11.62 -4.08
N PRO A 268 -10.30 12.52 -5.04
CA PRO A 268 -9.61 13.80 -4.80
C PRO A 268 -10.27 14.70 -3.74
N ASN A 269 -11.57 14.52 -3.49
CA ASN A 269 -12.33 15.23 -2.45
C ASN A 269 -12.20 14.58 -1.05
N GLY A 270 -11.42 13.51 -0.91
CA GLY A 270 -11.19 12.78 0.35
C GLY A 270 -12.22 11.72 0.70
N SER A 271 -13.33 11.60 -0.05
CA SER A 271 -14.27 10.47 0.13
C SER A 271 -13.64 9.16 -0.33
N HIS A 272 -13.98 8.05 0.31
CA HIS A 272 -13.44 6.75 -0.05
C HIS A 272 -14.52 5.67 -0.11
N THR A 273 -14.24 4.61 -0.85
CA THR A 273 -15.06 3.39 -0.96
C THR A 273 -14.16 2.17 -0.88
N ILE A 274 -14.61 1.13 -0.16
CA ILE A 274 -13.91 -0.15 -0.13
C ILE A 274 -14.07 -0.85 -1.49
N VAL A 275 -12.96 -1.35 -2.02
CA VAL A 275 -12.91 -2.01 -3.33
C VAL A 275 -12.47 -3.48 -3.27
N LEU A 276 -11.74 -3.88 -2.22
CA LEU A 276 -11.40 -5.27 -1.90
C LEU A 276 -11.48 -5.47 -0.39
N THR A 277 -11.76 -6.71 0.02
CA THR A 277 -11.89 -7.14 1.41
C THR A 277 -11.19 -8.50 1.65
N GLY A 278 -11.16 -8.98 2.88
CA GLY A 278 -10.69 -10.34 3.19
C GLY A 278 -11.39 -11.44 2.39
N THR A 279 -12.66 -11.26 1.98
CA THR A 279 -13.38 -12.24 1.15
C THR A 279 -12.84 -12.36 -0.27
N ASP A 280 -12.03 -11.40 -0.71
CA ASP A 280 -11.34 -11.40 -2.00
C ASP A 280 -9.95 -12.06 -1.94
N GLY A 281 -9.49 -12.46 -0.75
CA GLY A 281 -8.19 -13.09 -0.49
C GLY A 281 -7.15 -12.17 0.13
N LEU A 282 -7.55 -11.00 0.69
CA LEU A 282 -6.63 -10.15 1.45
C LEU A 282 -6.31 -10.77 2.81
N GLU A 283 -5.08 -10.58 3.27
CA GLU A 283 -4.56 -11.08 4.55
C GLU A 283 -3.71 -10.01 5.27
N GLY A 284 -4.35 -8.88 5.62
CA GLY A 284 -3.68 -7.71 6.20
C GLY A 284 -2.82 -6.99 5.16
N PRO A 285 -3.44 -6.26 4.21
CA PRO A 285 -2.73 -5.60 3.13
C PRO A 285 -1.80 -4.51 3.64
N THR A 286 -0.57 -4.48 3.12
CA THR A 286 0.49 -3.55 3.48
C THR A 286 0.80 -2.56 2.37
N ALA A 287 0.88 -3.03 1.13
CA ALA A 287 1.20 -2.17 0.01
C ALA A 287 0.37 -2.48 -1.23
N VAL A 288 0.30 -1.50 -2.11
CA VAL A 288 -0.35 -1.63 -3.41
C VAL A 288 0.53 -1.06 -4.52
N ALA A 289 0.48 -1.70 -5.69
CA ALA A 289 1.08 -1.19 -6.92
C ALA A 289 0.09 -1.29 -8.08
N ILE A 290 0.20 -0.38 -9.05
CA ILE A 290 -0.67 -0.35 -10.24
C ILE A 290 0.22 -0.35 -11.47
N ASP A 291 0.04 -1.35 -12.34
CA ASP A 291 0.72 -1.44 -13.62
C ASP A 291 -0.22 -1.93 -14.71
N ASP A 292 -0.30 -1.20 -15.83
CA ASP A 292 -1.07 -1.53 -17.03
C ASP A 292 -2.50 -2.07 -16.77
N GLY A 293 -3.23 -1.41 -15.86
CA GLY A 293 -4.61 -1.81 -15.51
C GLY A 293 -4.69 -3.00 -14.56
N GLN A 294 -3.58 -3.45 -14.01
CA GLN A 294 -3.53 -4.43 -12.92
C GLN A 294 -3.26 -3.73 -11.60
N LEU A 295 -3.98 -4.11 -10.57
CA LEU A 295 -3.75 -3.75 -9.17
C LEU A 295 -3.11 -4.95 -8.47
N TYR A 296 -1.91 -4.77 -7.96
CA TYR A 296 -1.24 -5.72 -7.08
C TYR A 296 -1.43 -5.27 -5.63
N VAL A 297 -1.78 -6.19 -4.75
CA VAL A 297 -1.91 -5.95 -3.31
C VAL A 297 -1.03 -6.95 -2.56
N LEU A 298 -0.11 -6.43 -1.77
CA LEU A 298 0.72 -7.23 -0.89
C LEU A 298 0.03 -7.34 0.46
N SER A 299 -0.01 -8.55 1.02
CA SER A 299 -0.62 -8.86 2.31
C SER A 299 0.40 -9.59 3.19
N ALA A 300 0.91 -8.91 4.23
CA ALA A 300 1.94 -9.46 5.11
C ALA A 300 1.39 -10.35 6.23
N SER A 301 0.11 -10.33 6.48
CA SER A 301 -0.57 -11.12 7.54
C SER A 301 0.04 -10.92 8.95
N PHE A 302 0.48 -9.69 9.28
CA PHE A 302 1.12 -9.40 10.57
C PHE A 302 0.24 -9.67 11.80
N VAL A 303 -1.07 -9.49 11.65
CA VAL A 303 -2.05 -9.65 12.73
C VAL A 303 -2.84 -10.95 12.58
N LEU A 304 -3.25 -11.28 11.37
CA LEU A 304 -4.05 -12.47 11.09
C LEU A 304 -3.22 -13.74 11.24
N ASN A 305 -1.93 -13.69 10.88
CA ASN A 305 -0.97 -14.81 10.98
C ASN A 305 -1.43 -16.08 10.25
N GLU A 306 -1.99 -15.91 9.05
CA GLU A 306 -2.51 -17.03 8.24
C GLU A 306 -1.76 -17.18 6.92
N ASP A 307 -2.09 -16.36 5.90
CA ASP A 307 -1.66 -16.57 4.51
C ASP A 307 -1.05 -15.31 3.89
N PRO A 308 0.22 -14.96 4.19
CA PRO A 308 0.88 -13.86 3.50
C PRO A 308 0.87 -14.11 1.98
N ASN A 309 0.46 -13.10 1.20
CA ASN A 309 0.25 -13.31 -0.23
C ASN A 309 0.44 -12.04 -1.07
N ILE A 310 0.50 -12.20 -2.39
CA ILE A 310 0.27 -11.15 -3.37
C ILE A 310 -1.03 -11.47 -4.10
N LEU A 311 -2.00 -10.57 -4.00
CA LEU A 311 -3.22 -10.60 -4.77
C LEU A 311 -3.09 -9.69 -5.99
N VAL A 312 -3.66 -10.10 -7.13
CA VAL A 312 -3.79 -9.27 -8.32
C VAL A 312 -5.24 -9.19 -8.75
N ALA A 313 -5.66 -7.99 -9.19
CA ALA A 313 -7.00 -7.72 -9.69
C ALA A 313 -6.96 -6.77 -10.88
N ASP A 314 -8.01 -6.77 -11.71
CA ASP A 314 -8.16 -5.82 -12.79
C ASP A 314 -8.63 -4.48 -12.23
N LEU A 315 -7.95 -3.37 -12.61
CA LEU A 315 -8.33 -2.02 -12.26
C LEU A 315 -8.85 -1.30 -13.50
N ALA A 316 -10.13 -0.92 -13.48
CA ALA A 316 -10.71 -0.10 -14.52
C ALA A 316 -10.14 1.33 -14.44
N LEU A 317 -9.11 1.60 -15.23
CA LEU A 317 -8.64 2.96 -15.46
C LEU A 317 -9.75 3.68 -16.25
N GLY A 318 -10.33 4.75 -15.67
CA GLY A 318 -11.30 5.58 -16.39
C GLY A 318 -10.73 6.03 -17.74
N PRO A 319 -11.58 6.54 -18.68
CA PRO A 319 -11.12 6.96 -19.99
C PRO A 319 -9.92 7.92 -19.84
N ARG A 320 -8.83 7.62 -20.56
CA ARG A 320 -7.65 8.51 -20.61
C ARG A 320 -8.14 9.86 -21.12
N SER A 321 -8.08 10.88 -20.27
CA SER A 321 -8.22 12.26 -20.75
C SER A 321 -7.09 12.50 -21.75
N ARG A 322 -7.48 12.76 -23.01
CA ARG A 322 -6.56 13.10 -24.11
C ARG A 322 -5.99 14.50 -23.89
#